data_ff7c4f552685ca9c35448b38a17ac273
#
_entry.id   ff7c4f552685ca9c35448b38a17ac273
#
_cell.length_a   1.000
_cell.length_b   1.000
_cell.length_c   1.000
_cell.angle_alpha   90.00
_cell.angle_beta   90.00
_cell.angle_gamma   90.00
#
_symmetry.space_group_name_H-M   'P 1'
#
loop_
_entity.id
_entity.type
_entity.pdbx_description
1 polymer ?
#
loop_
_entity_poly.entity_id
_entity_poly.type
_entity_poly.pdbx_seq_one_letter_code
_entity_poly.pdbx_strand_id
1 'polypeptide(L)'
;MSATYSIGRLEHANLTVSDPDRSAALFRELCGWHERWRGASQMGGWTIHVGSNDSYVALYTNEGRGGPYTKGQPLNHLGIEVDDLAAAEAVVATAGLQPFGHDDYVPGRRFYFFDWDGIEFEVVSYALPTT
;
A
#
# COMPACT_ATOMS: atom_id res chain seq x y z
N MET A 1 24.57 -30.78 14.85
CA MET A 1 24.59 -29.32 14.73
C MET A 1 23.37 -28.85 13.95
N SER A 2 22.60 -27.97 14.51
CA SER A 2 21.43 -27.48 13.84
C SER A 2 21.84 -26.47 12.74
N ALA A 3 21.17 -26.54 11.61
CA ALA A 3 21.36 -25.58 10.55
C ALA A 3 20.84 -24.22 10.97
N THR A 4 21.59 -23.18 10.64
CA THR A 4 21.16 -21.82 10.86
C THR A 4 20.49 -21.32 9.59
N TYR A 5 19.24 -20.90 9.71
CA TYR A 5 18.48 -20.38 8.57
C TYR A 5 18.33 -18.88 8.70
N SER A 6 18.62 -18.17 7.63
CA SER A 6 18.22 -16.78 7.53
C SER A 6 16.73 -16.72 7.22
N ILE A 7 16.01 -15.90 7.96
CA ILE A 7 14.59 -15.70 7.71
C ILE A 7 14.44 -14.65 6.62
N GLY A 8 13.82 -15.04 5.54
CA GLY A 8 13.52 -14.09 4.46
C GLY A 8 12.47 -13.10 4.92
N ARG A 9 12.50 -11.91 4.36
CA ARG A 9 11.54 -10.85 4.64
C ARG A 9 10.95 -10.36 3.33
N LEU A 10 9.69 -10.01 3.36
CA LEU A 10 9.07 -9.38 2.21
C LEU A 10 9.65 -7.97 2.09
N GLU A 11 10.42 -7.73 1.03
CA GLU A 11 11.09 -6.45 0.87
C GLU A 11 10.23 -5.43 0.13
N HIS A 12 9.61 -5.86 -0.98
CA HIS A 12 8.76 -4.94 -1.73
C HIS A 12 7.70 -5.68 -2.51
N ALA A 13 6.66 -4.95 -2.89
CA ALA A 13 5.69 -5.36 -3.89
C ALA A 13 5.77 -4.35 -5.03
N ASN A 14 5.66 -4.83 -6.26
CA ASN A 14 5.66 -3.97 -7.44
C ASN A 14 4.26 -3.97 -8.03
N LEU A 15 3.64 -2.79 -8.09
CA LEU A 15 2.29 -2.60 -8.57
C LEU A 15 2.31 -1.72 -9.81
N THR A 16 1.64 -2.17 -10.86
CA THR A 16 1.44 -1.34 -12.04
C THR A 16 0.23 -0.44 -11.80
N VAL A 17 0.45 0.86 -11.87
CA VAL A 17 -0.58 1.87 -11.61
C VAL A 17 -0.61 2.87 -12.75
N SER A 18 -1.72 3.56 -12.90
CA SER A 18 -1.86 4.54 -13.98
C SER A 18 -1.09 5.83 -13.70
N ASP A 19 -0.96 6.20 -12.41
CA ASP A 19 -0.31 7.45 -12.00
C ASP A 19 0.52 7.23 -10.75
N PRO A 20 1.81 6.87 -10.90
CA PRO A 20 2.67 6.61 -9.74
C PRO A 20 2.81 7.79 -8.77
N ASP A 21 2.81 9.03 -9.28
CA ASP A 21 2.90 10.19 -8.39
C ASP A 21 1.67 10.31 -7.50
N ARG A 22 0.50 10.06 -8.06
CA ARG A 22 -0.74 10.10 -7.28
C ARG A 22 -0.75 8.99 -6.22
N SER A 23 -0.37 7.79 -6.61
CA SER A 23 -0.30 6.67 -5.66
C SER A 23 0.75 6.90 -4.58
N ALA A 24 1.92 7.43 -4.94
CA ALA A 24 2.97 7.74 -3.97
C ALA A 24 2.50 8.80 -2.98
N ALA A 25 1.80 9.84 -3.45
CA ALA A 25 1.28 10.87 -2.56
C ALA A 25 0.29 10.28 -1.54
N LEU A 26 -0.57 9.38 -1.99
CA LEU A 26 -1.50 8.70 -1.09
C LEU A 26 -0.76 7.94 0.01
N PHE A 27 0.24 7.15 -0.36
CA PHE A 27 0.98 6.35 0.62
C PHE A 27 1.81 7.20 1.57
N ARG A 28 2.34 8.34 1.11
CA ARG A 28 3.05 9.25 2.02
C ARG A 28 2.11 9.81 3.09
N GLU A 29 0.90 10.18 2.71
CA GLU A 29 -0.08 10.71 3.65
C GLU A 29 -0.69 9.61 4.52
N LEU A 30 -0.99 8.46 3.93
CA LEU A 30 -1.64 7.35 4.62
C LEU A 30 -0.70 6.70 5.64
N CYS A 31 0.56 6.50 5.27
CA CYS A 31 1.48 5.66 6.03
C CYS A 31 2.64 6.44 6.63
N GLY A 32 2.80 7.71 6.30
CA GLY A 32 3.99 8.45 6.69
C GLY A 32 5.25 7.95 5.98
N TRP A 33 5.10 7.26 4.87
CA TRP A 33 6.21 6.75 4.10
C TRP A 33 6.92 7.88 3.35
N HIS A 34 8.12 7.58 2.85
CA HIS A 34 8.88 8.54 2.06
C HIS A 34 9.24 7.93 0.71
N GLU A 35 9.52 8.78 -0.24
CA GLU A 35 10.01 8.34 -1.53
C GLU A 35 11.45 7.89 -1.38
N ARG A 36 11.73 6.64 -1.73
CA ARG A 36 13.05 6.06 -1.59
C ARG A 36 13.87 6.22 -2.88
N TRP A 37 13.17 6.23 -4.02
CA TRP A 37 13.82 6.34 -5.34
C TRP A 37 12.76 6.59 -6.40
N ARG A 38 13.17 7.22 -7.48
CA ARG A 38 12.35 7.31 -8.69
C ARG A 38 13.24 7.35 -9.92
N GLY A 39 12.74 6.82 -11.03
CA GLY A 39 13.49 6.86 -12.28
C GLY A 39 12.89 5.96 -13.34
N ALA A 40 13.56 5.95 -14.48
CA ALA A 40 13.18 5.11 -15.61
C ALA A 40 13.44 3.65 -15.27
N SER A 41 12.51 2.79 -15.66
CA SER A 41 12.64 1.35 -15.48
C SER A 41 13.48 0.76 -16.62
N GLN A 42 14.19 -0.33 -16.33
CA GLN A 42 15.13 -0.92 -17.29
C GLN A 42 14.44 -1.36 -18.58
N MET A 43 13.24 -1.89 -18.49
CA MET A 43 12.50 -2.44 -19.62
C MET A 43 11.44 -1.46 -20.16
N GLY A 44 11.66 -0.17 -19.94
CA GLY A 44 10.70 0.86 -20.32
C GLY A 44 9.75 1.21 -19.17
N GLY A 45 9.16 2.40 -19.24
CA GLY A 45 8.28 2.88 -18.19
C GLY A 45 9.01 3.65 -17.11
N TRP A 46 8.31 3.89 -16.01
CA TRP A 46 8.74 4.76 -14.92
C TRP A 46 8.33 4.15 -13.60
N THR A 47 9.18 4.27 -12.58
CA THR A 47 8.89 3.68 -11.27
C THR A 47 9.21 4.65 -10.14
N ILE A 48 8.35 4.66 -9.12
CA ILE A 48 8.61 5.35 -7.87
C ILE A 48 8.60 4.32 -6.74
N HIS A 49 9.63 4.33 -5.91
CA HIS A 49 9.68 3.49 -4.70
C HIS A 49 9.26 4.34 -3.51
N VAL A 50 8.21 3.93 -2.83
CA VAL A 50 7.70 4.62 -1.63
C VAL A 50 7.55 3.62 -0.50
N GLY A 51 8.05 3.96 0.67
CA GLY A 51 8.00 3.04 1.79
C GLY A 51 8.68 3.54 3.04
N SER A 52 8.97 2.60 3.92
CA SER A 52 9.77 2.84 5.12
C SER A 52 11.23 2.45 4.82
N ASN A 53 12.05 2.44 5.87
CA ASN A 53 13.43 1.96 5.73
C ASN A 53 13.51 0.44 5.56
N ASP A 54 12.45 -0.28 5.92
CA ASP A 54 12.45 -1.73 5.94
C ASP A 54 11.81 -2.35 4.70
N SER A 55 10.78 -1.72 4.16
CA SER A 55 10.04 -2.26 3.02
C SER A 55 9.45 -1.12 2.19
N TYR A 56 9.07 -1.43 0.96
CA TYR A 56 8.49 -0.41 0.10
C TYR A 56 7.56 -1.01 -0.94
N VAL A 57 6.80 -0.15 -1.57
CA VAL A 57 6.00 -0.47 -2.74
C VAL A 57 6.65 0.23 -3.94
N ALA A 58 6.89 -0.53 -4.99
CA ALA A 58 7.34 0.02 -6.26
C ALA A 58 6.10 0.29 -7.12
N LEU A 59 5.94 1.54 -7.51
CA LEU A 59 4.78 1.99 -8.28
C LEU A 59 5.24 2.22 -9.70
N TYR A 60 4.89 1.26 -10.55
CA TYR A 60 5.36 1.20 -11.93
C TYR A 60 4.26 1.65 -12.89
N THR A 61 4.63 2.35 -13.94
CA THR A 61 3.73 2.62 -15.06
C THR A 61 4.48 2.56 -16.38
N ASN A 62 3.76 2.20 -17.42
CA ASN A 62 4.24 2.32 -18.78
C ASN A 62 3.15 3.02 -19.58
N GLU A 63 3.42 4.25 -19.99
CA GLU A 63 2.46 5.09 -20.73
C GLU A 63 1.14 5.31 -19.98
N GLY A 64 1.21 5.38 -18.65
CA GLY A 64 0.02 5.61 -17.83
C GLY A 64 -0.96 4.46 -17.79
N ARG A 65 -0.55 3.27 -18.20
CA ARG A 65 -1.42 2.09 -18.19
C ARG A 65 -1.48 1.51 -16.79
N GLY A 66 -2.69 1.17 -16.38
CA GLY A 66 -2.94 0.57 -15.09
C GLY A 66 -4.24 -0.21 -15.17
N GLY A 67 -5.01 -0.19 -14.09
CA GLY A 67 -6.28 -0.88 -14.04
C GLY A 67 -7.29 -0.40 -15.07
N PRO A 68 -8.54 -0.86 -14.93
CA PRO A 68 -9.07 -1.52 -13.72
C PRO A 68 -8.65 -2.98 -13.59
N TYR A 69 -8.21 -3.35 -12.39
CA TYR A 69 -7.81 -4.70 -12.10
C TYR A 69 -8.94 -5.49 -11.46
N THR A 70 -8.88 -6.82 -11.63
CA THR A 70 -9.81 -7.73 -11.00
C THR A 70 -9.17 -8.28 -9.73
N LYS A 71 -9.84 -8.11 -8.61
CA LYS A 71 -9.39 -8.64 -7.33
C LYS A 71 -9.24 -10.15 -7.40
N GLY A 72 -8.15 -10.66 -6.83
CA GLY A 72 -7.92 -12.10 -6.72
C GLY A 72 -7.26 -12.75 -7.93
N GLN A 73 -6.68 -11.94 -8.87
CA GLN A 73 -6.09 -12.47 -10.10
C GLN A 73 -4.75 -11.81 -10.41
N PRO A 74 -3.65 -12.21 -9.76
CA PRO A 74 -3.51 -13.09 -8.59
C PRO A 74 -3.61 -12.34 -7.27
N LEU A 75 -3.50 -11.01 -7.28
CA LEU A 75 -3.47 -10.22 -6.04
C LEU A 75 -4.86 -10.06 -5.47
N ASN A 76 -5.05 -10.48 -4.22
CA ASN A 76 -6.30 -10.21 -3.52
C ASN A 76 -6.26 -8.81 -2.91
N HIS A 77 -5.31 -8.56 -2.02
CA HIS A 77 -5.11 -7.23 -1.44
C HIS A 77 -3.74 -7.16 -0.77
N LEU A 78 -3.32 -5.94 -0.45
CA LEU A 78 -2.14 -5.67 0.37
C LEU A 78 -2.58 -5.12 1.71
N GLY A 79 -1.96 -5.62 2.79
CA GLY A 79 -2.23 -5.14 4.12
C GLY A 79 -1.19 -4.11 4.56
N ILE A 80 -1.67 -3.02 5.16
CA ILE A 80 -0.84 -1.93 5.64
C ILE A 80 -1.20 -1.70 7.11
N GLU A 81 -0.20 -1.70 7.97
CA GLU A 81 -0.40 -1.40 9.38
C GLU A 81 -0.11 0.07 9.66
N VAL A 82 -1.01 0.73 10.37
CA VAL A 82 -0.87 2.13 10.79
C VAL A 82 -1.17 2.22 12.28
N ASP A 83 -0.73 3.30 12.91
CA ASP A 83 -1.02 3.54 14.32
C ASP A 83 -2.36 4.23 14.53
N ASP A 84 -2.72 5.15 13.63
CA ASP A 84 -3.94 5.96 13.76
C ASP A 84 -4.88 5.63 12.61
N LEU A 85 -5.82 4.74 12.87
CA LEU A 85 -6.74 4.26 11.85
C LEU A 85 -7.68 5.35 11.37
N ALA A 86 -8.16 6.21 12.29
CA ALA A 86 -9.07 7.28 11.93
C ALA A 86 -8.40 8.31 11.02
N ALA A 87 -7.14 8.65 11.29
CA ALA A 87 -6.38 9.55 10.42
C ALA A 87 -6.18 8.93 9.04
N ALA A 88 -5.88 7.63 8.99
CA ALA A 88 -5.71 6.91 7.72
C ALA A 88 -7.01 6.93 6.90
N GLU A 89 -8.14 6.68 7.56
CA GLU A 89 -9.44 6.70 6.88
C GLU A 89 -9.74 8.08 6.29
N ALA A 90 -9.41 9.14 7.03
CA ALA A 90 -9.61 10.51 6.56
C ALA A 90 -8.76 10.81 5.31
N VAL A 91 -7.54 10.31 5.27
CA VAL A 91 -6.66 10.45 4.10
C VAL A 91 -7.29 9.79 2.87
N VAL A 92 -7.79 8.56 3.02
CA VAL A 92 -8.41 7.81 1.94
C VAL A 92 -9.64 8.56 1.41
N ALA A 93 -10.50 9.03 2.31
CA ALA A 93 -11.70 9.77 1.95
C ALA A 93 -11.36 11.08 1.24
N THR A 94 -10.35 11.81 1.73
CA THR A 94 -9.91 13.07 1.13
C THR A 94 -9.37 12.85 -0.28
N ALA A 95 -8.75 11.70 -0.53
CA ALA A 95 -8.25 11.34 -1.86
C ALA A 95 -9.37 10.99 -2.84
N GLY A 96 -10.63 10.95 -2.40
CA GLY A 96 -11.77 10.62 -3.24
C GLY A 96 -12.04 9.13 -3.33
N LEU A 97 -11.41 8.34 -2.47
CA LEU A 97 -11.60 6.90 -2.43
C LEU A 97 -12.59 6.55 -1.32
N GLN A 98 -13.14 5.34 -1.38
CA GLN A 98 -14.22 4.93 -0.50
C GLN A 98 -13.75 3.90 0.51
N PRO A 99 -13.62 4.27 1.81
CA PRO A 99 -13.37 3.28 2.85
C PRO A 99 -14.58 2.35 3.01
N PHE A 100 -14.33 1.06 3.21
CA PHE A 100 -15.39 0.08 3.40
C PHE A 100 -14.87 -1.09 4.23
N GLY A 101 -15.76 -2.01 4.60
CA GLY A 101 -15.39 -3.25 5.25
C GLY A 101 -14.86 -3.05 6.67
N HIS A 102 -15.38 -2.05 7.37
CA HIS A 102 -14.94 -1.74 8.72
C HIS A 102 -15.17 -2.93 9.64
N ASP A 103 -14.15 -3.27 10.41
CA ASP A 103 -14.21 -4.36 11.34
C ASP A 103 -13.43 -3.98 12.59
N ASP A 104 -14.03 -4.21 13.73
CA ASP A 104 -13.54 -3.72 15.02
C ASP A 104 -13.51 -4.88 16.03
N TYR A 105 -12.72 -5.91 15.71
CA TYR A 105 -12.55 -7.03 16.62
C TYR A 105 -11.09 -7.15 17.04
N VAL A 106 -10.89 -7.74 18.21
CA VAL A 106 -9.57 -8.02 18.75
C VAL A 106 -8.88 -9.08 17.88
N PRO A 107 -7.58 -8.92 17.52
CA PRO A 107 -6.64 -7.97 18.10
C PRO A 107 -6.55 -6.61 17.43
N GLY A 108 -7.21 -6.37 16.30
CA GLY A 108 -7.02 -5.14 15.59
C GLY A 108 -8.30 -4.62 14.95
N ARG A 109 -8.27 -3.36 14.59
CA ARG A 109 -9.35 -2.72 13.84
C ARG A 109 -8.86 -2.46 12.43
N ARG A 110 -9.75 -2.45 11.44
CA ARG A 110 -9.38 -2.35 10.04
C ARG A 110 -10.47 -1.75 9.18
N PHE A 111 -10.06 -1.29 8.03
CA PHE A 111 -10.95 -0.98 6.92
C PHE A 111 -10.22 -1.29 5.63
N TYR A 112 -10.96 -1.24 4.52
CA TYR A 112 -10.45 -1.55 3.19
C TYR A 112 -10.76 -0.41 2.24
N PHE A 113 -10.00 -0.30 1.17
CA PHE A 113 -10.35 0.58 0.08
C PHE A 113 -9.73 0.05 -1.22
N PHE A 114 -10.35 0.42 -2.34
CA PHE A 114 -9.76 0.21 -3.66
C PHE A 114 -9.12 1.51 -4.11
N ASP A 115 -7.92 1.43 -4.68
CA ASP A 115 -7.31 2.61 -5.26
C ASP A 115 -7.93 2.91 -6.63
N TRP A 116 -7.39 3.91 -7.32
CA TRP A 116 -7.94 4.33 -8.61
C TRP A 116 -7.79 3.27 -9.71
N ASP A 117 -6.89 2.33 -9.54
CA ASP A 117 -6.65 1.25 -10.49
C ASP A 117 -7.39 -0.03 -10.13
N GLY A 118 -8.12 -0.05 -9.02
CA GLY A 118 -8.86 -1.22 -8.56
C GLY A 118 -8.03 -2.20 -7.74
N ILE A 119 -6.89 -1.75 -7.21
CA ILE A 119 -6.10 -2.55 -6.28
C ILE A 119 -6.69 -2.37 -4.89
N GLU A 120 -6.95 -3.48 -4.21
CA GLU A 120 -7.51 -3.43 -2.87
C GLU A 120 -6.42 -3.38 -1.81
N PHE A 121 -6.62 -2.51 -0.84
CA PHE A 121 -5.75 -2.38 0.32
C PHE A 121 -6.55 -2.59 1.59
N GLU A 122 -5.95 -3.27 2.55
CA GLU A 122 -6.46 -3.37 3.91
C GLU A 122 -5.60 -2.49 4.80
N VAL A 123 -6.22 -1.62 5.59
CA VAL A 123 -5.50 -0.78 6.55
C VAL A 123 -5.89 -1.27 7.94
N VAL A 124 -4.91 -1.66 8.72
CA VAL A 124 -5.15 -2.27 10.03
C VAL A 124 -4.33 -1.54 11.10
N SER A 125 -4.92 -1.40 12.27
CA SER A 125 -4.23 -0.87 13.43
C SER A 125 -4.37 -1.83 14.59
N TYR A 126 -3.25 -2.14 15.22
CA TYR A 126 -3.20 -2.92 16.45
C TYR A 126 -3.03 -2.02 17.67
N ALA A 127 -2.96 -0.71 17.46
CA ALA A 127 -2.88 0.25 18.55
C ALA A 127 -4.18 0.26 19.34
N LEU A 128 -4.07 0.40 20.65
CA LEU A 128 -5.27 0.53 21.49
C LEU A 128 -5.95 1.86 21.19
N PRO A 129 -7.29 1.89 21.13
CA PRO A 129 -7.97 3.16 20.92
C PRO A 129 -7.70 4.10 22.08
N THR A 130 -7.43 5.36 21.75
CA THR A 130 -7.31 6.41 22.76
C THR A 130 -8.73 6.81 23.20
N THR A 131 -8.93 6.85 24.50
CA THR A 131 -10.20 7.26 25.08
C THR A 131 -10.22 8.74 25.39
#